data_92eb09e22e11dc11ca47ee011a0a2cd1
#
_entry.id   92eb09e22e11dc11ca47ee011a0a2cd1
#
_cell.length_a   1.000
_cell.length_b   1.000
_cell.length_c   1.000
_cell.angle_alpha   90.00
_cell.angle_beta   90.00
_cell.angle_gamma   90.00
#
_symmetry.space_group_name_H-M   'P 1'
#
loop_
_entity.id
_entity.type
_entity.pdbx_description
1 polymer ?
#
loop_
_entity_poly.entity_id
_entity_poly.type
_entity_poly.pdbx_seq_one_letter_code
_entity_poly.pdbx_strand_id
1 'polypeptide(L)' 'MKLIYHNDEIVAYEYYPEDNHKIKPGQITMRRHDKEIIDCTKTEFEKYNSLYFVHAASRMRNLVDLNDLPKTQFVAWG' A
#
# COMPACT_ATOMS: atom_id res chain seq x y z
N MET A 1 -4.25 5.54 1.49
CA MET A 1 -2.81 5.18 1.55
C MET A 1 -1.95 6.41 1.66
N LYS A 2 -0.84 6.28 2.34
CA LYS A 2 0.12 7.37 2.51
C LYS A 2 1.49 6.90 2.04
N LEU A 3 2.13 7.69 1.15
CA LEU A 3 3.48 7.41 0.68
C LEU A 3 4.48 7.66 1.80
N ILE A 4 5.30 6.64 2.12
CA ILE A 4 6.30 6.75 3.19
C ILE A 4 7.73 6.73 2.66
N TYR A 5 7.97 6.11 1.51
CA TYR A 5 9.30 6.07 0.90
C TYR A 5 9.21 5.74 -0.58
N HIS A 6 10.09 6.32 -1.38
CA HIS A 6 10.26 5.90 -2.78
C HIS A 6 11.65 6.27 -3.29
N ASN A 7 12.10 5.51 -4.27
CA ASN A 7 13.27 5.82 -5.10
C ASN A 7 13.05 5.21 -6.49
N ASP A 8 14.11 5.10 -7.28
CA ASP A 8 13.99 4.55 -8.64
C ASP A 8 13.64 3.07 -8.66
N GLU A 9 13.88 2.35 -7.57
CA GLU A 9 13.71 0.91 -7.50
C GLU A 9 12.45 0.47 -6.75
N ILE A 10 12.08 1.16 -5.67
CA ILE A 10 11.00 0.73 -4.78
C ILE A 10 10.06 1.88 -4.42
N VAL A 11 8.85 1.50 -4.01
CA VAL A 11 7.83 2.40 -3.47
C VAL A 11 7.22 1.74 -2.24
N ALA A 12 7.08 2.49 -1.15
CA ALA A 12 6.44 2.01 0.07
C ALA A 12 5.30 2.93 0.47
N TYR A 13 4.14 2.33 0.74
CA TYR A 13 2.94 3.01 1.23
C TYR A 13 2.46 2.39 2.52
N GLU A 14 1.90 3.22 3.39
CA GLU A 14 1.07 2.77 4.51
C GLU A 14 -0.39 2.78 4.08
N TYR A 15 -1.17 1.80 4.53
CA TYR A 15 -2.61 1.76 4.28
C TYR A 15 -3.38 1.63 5.59
N TYR A 16 -4.52 2.30 5.65
CA TYR A 16 -5.39 2.32 6.83
C TYR A 16 -6.74 1.72 6.42
N PRO A 17 -7.10 0.52 6.90
CA PRO A 17 -8.38 -0.08 6.55
C PRO A 17 -9.53 0.88 6.86
N GLU A 18 -10.36 1.14 5.86
CA GLU A 18 -11.51 2.05 5.97
C GLU A 18 -11.15 3.44 6.51
N ASP A 19 -9.92 3.91 6.22
CA ASP A 19 -9.37 5.18 6.69
C ASP A 19 -9.33 5.32 8.21
N ASN A 20 -9.27 4.19 8.93
CA ASN A 20 -9.23 4.20 10.40
C ASN A 20 -7.80 4.43 10.89
N HIS A 21 -7.49 5.67 11.29
CA HIS A 21 -6.17 6.06 11.77
C HIS A 21 -5.94 5.75 13.25
N LYS A 22 -6.90 5.10 13.92
CA LYS A 22 -6.77 4.70 15.32
C LYS A 22 -6.04 3.37 15.50
N ILE A 23 -5.86 2.62 14.43
CA ILE A 23 -5.16 1.33 14.43
C ILE A 23 -3.80 1.48 13.75
N LYS A 24 -2.91 0.52 14.01
CA LYS A 24 -1.65 0.47 13.30
C LYS A 24 -1.90 0.25 11.81
N PRO A 25 -1.28 1.05 10.92
CA PRO A 25 -1.44 0.84 9.49
C PRO A 25 -0.71 -0.42 9.03
N GLY A 26 -1.17 -0.98 7.92
CA GLY A 26 -0.38 -1.92 7.18
C GLY A 26 0.65 -1.18 6.33
N GLN A 27 1.66 -1.88 5.86
CA GLN A 27 2.71 -1.30 5.03
C GLN A 27 3.03 -2.26 3.88
N ILE A 28 3.21 -1.70 2.69
CA ILE A 28 3.59 -2.48 1.51
C ILE A 28 4.76 -1.79 0.85
N THR A 29 5.84 -2.56 0.60
CA THR A 29 6.96 -2.13 -0.23
C THR A 29 6.95 -2.94 -1.51
N MET A 30 6.94 -2.25 -2.64
CA MET A 30 6.81 -2.86 -3.96
C MET A 30 7.98 -2.44 -4.85
N ARG A 31 8.54 -3.40 -5.59
CA ARG A 31 9.57 -3.12 -6.60
C ARG A 31 8.89 -2.54 -7.84
N ARG A 32 9.45 -1.44 -8.35
CA ARG A 32 8.80 -0.69 -9.43
C ARG A 32 8.82 -1.41 -10.77
N HIS A 33 9.93 -2.09 -11.09
CA HIS A 33 10.08 -2.61 -12.45
C HIS A 33 9.23 -3.85 -12.74
N ASP A 34 8.96 -4.68 -11.73
CA ASP A 34 8.17 -5.91 -11.90
C ASP A 34 6.91 -5.92 -11.04
N LYS A 35 6.69 -4.88 -10.23
CA LYS A 35 5.53 -4.73 -9.35
C LYS A 35 5.41 -5.85 -8.33
N GLU A 36 6.56 -6.42 -7.93
CA GLU A 36 6.60 -7.48 -6.93
C GLU A 36 6.63 -6.88 -5.53
N ILE A 37 5.85 -7.45 -4.62
CA ILE A 37 5.86 -7.06 -3.22
C ILE A 37 7.08 -7.70 -2.57
N ILE A 38 8.01 -6.86 -2.10
CA ILE A 38 9.27 -7.33 -1.51
C ILE A 38 9.25 -7.29 0.02
N ASP A 39 8.32 -6.55 0.61
CA ASP A 39 8.12 -6.49 2.05
C ASP A 39 6.71 -6.03 2.34
N CYS A 40 6.11 -6.53 3.41
CA CYS A 40 4.78 -6.08 3.82
C CYS A 40 4.54 -6.37 5.30
N THR A 41 3.69 -5.53 5.91
CA THR A 41 3.14 -5.73 7.24
C THR A 41 1.64 -5.55 7.14
N LYS A 42 0.87 -6.58 7.47
CA LYS A 42 -0.59 -6.52 7.43
C LYS A 42 -1.14 -5.92 8.71
N THR A 43 -2.34 -5.35 8.62
CA THR A 43 -3.03 -4.83 9.80
C THR A 43 -3.60 -5.97 10.64
N GLU A 44 -3.93 -5.69 11.89
CA GLU A 44 -4.58 -6.66 12.78
C GLU A 44 -5.98 -7.04 12.31
N PHE A 45 -6.65 -6.18 11.51
CA PHE A 45 -7.95 -6.48 10.93
C PHE A 45 -7.91 -7.58 9.87
N GLU A 46 -6.72 -7.96 9.42
CA GLU A 46 -6.53 -8.99 8.39
C GLU A 46 -6.11 -10.32 8.97
N LYS A 47 -6.44 -10.57 10.23
CA LYS A 47 -6.09 -11.81 10.91
C LYS A 47 -6.61 -13.06 10.20
N TYR A 48 -7.78 -12.99 9.58
CA TYR A 48 -8.44 -14.12 8.93
C TYR A 48 -8.49 -14.00 7.41
N ASN A 49 -8.22 -12.82 6.86
CA ASN A 49 -8.19 -12.61 5.42
C ASN A 49 -7.30 -11.41 5.12
N SER A 50 -6.96 -11.23 3.85
CA SER A 50 -6.06 -10.16 3.42
C SER A 50 -6.77 -9.14 2.53
N LEU A 51 -8.06 -8.89 2.77
CA LEU A 51 -8.88 -8.03 1.91
C LEU A 51 -8.29 -6.63 1.78
N TYR A 52 -7.93 -6.00 2.89
CA TYR A 52 -7.38 -4.64 2.88
C TYR A 52 -6.01 -4.60 2.21
N PHE A 53 -5.18 -5.57 2.51
CA PHE A 53 -3.87 -5.72 1.87
C PHE A 53 -4.02 -5.86 0.34
N VAL A 54 -4.93 -6.70 -0.12
CA VAL A 54 -5.14 -6.94 -1.56
C VAL A 54 -5.60 -5.66 -2.26
N HIS A 55 -6.53 -4.90 -1.68
CA HIS A 55 -6.98 -3.64 -2.25
C HIS A 55 -5.84 -2.62 -2.33
N ALA A 56 -5.05 -2.50 -1.26
CA ALA A 56 -3.92 -1.57 -1.24
C ALA A 56 -2.85 -1.97 -2.26
N ALA A 57 -2.51 -3.25 -2.33
CA ALA A 57 -1.52 -3.75 -3.30
C ALA A 57 -1.98 -3.53 -4.74
N SER A 58 -3.24 -3.77 -5.02
CA SER A 58 -3.82 -3.53 -6.35
C SER A 58 -3.72 -2.06 -6.73
N ARG A 59 -4.02 -1.16 -5.80
CA ARG A 59 -3.90 0.29 -6.03
C ARG A 59 -2.45 0.69 -6.28
N MET A 60 -1.51 0.13 -5.53
CA MET A 60 -0.07 0.41 -5.72
C MET A 60 0.40 0.00 -7.11
N ARG A 61 -0.06 -1.14 -7.63
CA ARG A 61 0.33 -1.60 -8.97
C ARG A 61 -0.07 -0.59 -10.04
N ASN A 62 -1.12 0.17 -9.82
CA ASN A 62 -1.53 1.23 -10.74
C ASN A 62 -0.72 2.51 -10.58
N LEU A 63 -0.06 2.70 -9.43
CA LEU A 63 0.66 3.93 -9.10
C LEU A 63 2.16 3.87 -9.37
N VAL A 64 2.78 2.68 -9.27
CA VAL A 64 4.24 2.57 -9.27
C VAL A 64 4.89 2.99 -10.60
N ASP A 65 4.13 3.03 -11.68
CA ASP A 65 4.62 3.47 -12.99
C ASP A 65 4.57 5.00 -13.17
N LEU A 66 3.95 5.71 -12.23
CA LEU A 66 3.83 7.17 -12.33
C LEU A 66 5.16 7.85 -12.01
N ASN A 67 5.49 8.90 -12.78
CA ASN A 67 6.69 9.70 -12.52
C ASN A 67 6.53 10.53 -11.25
N ASP A 68 5.32 10.94 -10.96
CA ASP A 68 5.00 11.76 -9.78
C ASP A 68 4.02 10.99 -8.90
N LEU A 69 4.56 10.30 -7.88
CA LEU A 69 3.77 9.46 -6.99
C LEU A 69 2.94 10.32 -6.03
N PRO A 70 1.64 10.06 -5.91
CA PRO A 70 0.82 10.81 -4.96
C PRO A 70 1.24 10.52 -3.52
N LYS A 71 1.35 11.57 -2.71
CA LYS A 71 1.69 11.44 -1.29
C LYS A 71 0.57 10.76 -0.50
N THR A 72 -0.67 11.00 -0.89
CA THR A 72 -1.85 10.34 -0.33
C THR A 72 -2.71 9.82 -1.46
N GLN A 73 -3.36 8.70 -1.23
CA GLN A 73 -4.22 8.08 -2.23
C GLN A 73 -5.41 7.42 -1.57
N PHE A 74 -6.59 7.71 -2.09
CA PHE A 74 -7.81 7.07 -1.65
C PHE A 74 -7.85 5.62 -2.18
N VAL A 75 -8.25 4.69 -1.31
CA VAL A 75 -8.43 3.28 -1.67
C VAL A 75 -9.88 2.90 -1.43
N ALA A 76 -10.51 2.28 -2.41
CA ALA A 76 -11.86 1.75 -2.25
C ALA A 76 -11.77 0.41 -1.52
N TRP A 77 -12.30 0.38 -0.30
CA TRP A 77 -12.21 -0.80 0.56
C TRP A 77 -13.37 -1.79 0.38
N GLY A 78 -14.43 -1.38 -0.24
CA GLY A 78 -15.65 -2.16 -0.37
C GLY A 78 -15.72 -3.08 -1.57
#